data_6645b5e8d1247878bb4772ccfaf39990
#
_entry.id   6645b5e8d1247878bb4772ccfaf39990
#
_cell.length_a   1.000
_cell.length_b   1.000
_cell.length_c   1.000
_cell.angle_alpha   90.00
_cell.angle_beta   90.00
_cell.angle_gamma   90.00
#
_symmetry.space_group_name_H-M   'P 1'
#
loop_
_entity.id
_entity.type
_entity.pdbx_description
1 polymer ?
#
loop_
_entity_poly.entity_id
_entity_poly.type
_entity_poly.pdbx_seq_one_letter_code
_entity_poly.pdbx_strand_id
1 'polypeptide(L)'
;MPSITDNPVSTRWKSLADTDPEIAKVVRNETTRQNSGLELIASENFVSAAVMDTAGSVLTNKYAEGYPGRRYYGGCEFVDVAESLAIERALALFGADHANVQPHSGAQANMAAYFALINPGDTVLGMNLAHGGHLTHGHHLNFSGQLYNIVPYGVRQEDERIDYNELERLAREHTPAMIVVGASAYPRVIDFARIGAVANEIGAAMMTDMAHVAGLVAAGVHPSPVRYSCLLYTSAAADDT
;
A
#
# COMPACT_ATOMS: atom_id res chain seq x y z
N MET A 1 30.96 20.79 -7.69
CA MET A 1 29.94 20.02 -8.45
C MET A 1 29.04 21.04 -9.12
N PRO A 2 28.73 20.93 -10.44
CA PRO A 2 27.73 21.79 -11.03
C PRO A 2 26.41 21.59 -10.29
N SER A 3 25.68 22.67 -10.04
CA SER A 3 24.38 22.60 -9.41
C SER A 3 23.40 21.84 -10.32
N ILE A 4 22.38 21.20 -9.75
CA ILE A 4 21.32 20.52 -10.51
C ILE A 4 20.65 21.47 -11.51
N THR A 5 20.77 22.80 -11.27
CA THR A 5 20.27 23.87 -12.13
C THR A 5 21.06 24.03 -13.43
N ASP A 6 22.27 23.48 -13.55
CA ASP A 6 23.11 23.57 -14.76
C ASP A 6 22.89 22.42 -15.75
N ASN A 7 21.85 21.60 -15.54
CA ASN A 7 21.50 20.53 -16.46
C ASN A 7 20.88 21.13 -17.73
N PRO A 8 21.44 20.87 -18.94
CA PRO A 8 20.88 21.33 -20.21
C PRO A 8 19.44 20.86 -20.47
N VAL A 9 18.96 19.83 -19.77
CA VAL A 9 17.55 19.42 -19.80
C VAL A 9 16.70 20.41 -18.99
N SER A 10 17.17 20.89 -17.83
CA SER A 10 16.41 21.83 -16.97
C SER A 10 16.33 23.25 -17.54
N THR A 11 17.36 23.68 -18.30
CA THR A 11 17.38 25.01 -18.93
C THR A 11 16.53 25.13 -20.20
N ARG A 12 16.06 24.01 -20.75
CA ARG A 12 15.17 24.02 -21.92
C ARG A 12 13.70 24.24 -21.58
N TRP A 13 13.34 24.16 -20.30
CA TRP A 13 11.94 24.10 -19.91
C TRP A 13 11.58 25.36 -19.12
N LYS A 14 10.54 26.01 -19.56
CA LYS A 14 9.91 27.10 -18.83
C LYS A 14 9.40 26.55 -17.49
N SER A 15 9.30 27.43 -16.50
CA SER A 15 8.65 27.08 -15.23
C SER A 15 7.18 26.67 -15.47
N LEU A 16 6.59 25.98 -14.50
CA LEU A 16 5.15 25.68 -14.56
C LEU A 16 4.34 26.97 -14.71
N ALA A 17 4.72 28.04 -14.01
CA ALA A 17 4.03 29.32 -14.07
C ALA A 17 4.10 29.97 -15.46
N ASP A 18 5.20 29.75 -16.20
CA ASP A 18 5.39 30.30 -17.56
C ASP A 18 4.74 29.41 -18.62
N THR A 19 4.58 28.12 -18.34
CA THR A 19 4.04 27.14 -19.30
C THR A 19 2.53 26.98 -19.16
N ASP A 20 2.04 26.88 -17.92
CA ASP A 20 0.64 26.72 -17.56
C ASP A 20 0.31 27.50 -16.27
N PRO A 21 0.00 28.78 -16.40
CA PRO A 21 -0.29 29.63 -15.26
C PRO A 21 -1.58 29.20 -14.51
N GLU A 22 -2.51 28.50 -15.19
CA GLU A 22 -3.74 28.01 -14.57
C GLU A 22 -3.43 26.87 -13.60
N ILE A 23 -2.65 25.86 -14.02
CA ILE A 23 -2.21 24.78 -13.13
C ILE A 23 -1.28 25.33 -12.03
N ALA A 24 -0.38 26.26 -12.35
CA ALA A 24 0.43 26.89 -11.31
C ALA A 24 -0.41 27.59 -10.23
N LYS A 25 -1.56 28.17 -10.61
CA LYS A 25 -2.51 28.75 -9.66
C LYS A 25 -3.18 27.67 -8.79
N VAL A 26 -3.57 26.52 -9.39
CA VAL A 26 -4.13 25.38 -8.65
C VAL A 26 -3.17 24.89 -7.60
N VAL A 27 -1.90 24.65 -7.95
CA VAL A 27 -0.85 24.20 -7.01
C VAL A 27 -0.68 25.20 -5.86
N ARG A 28 -0.62 26.51 -6.14
CA ARG A 28 -0.54 27.52 -5.08
C ARG A 28 -1.77 27.52 -4.15
N ASN A 29 -2.96 27.38 -4.73
CA ASN A 29 -4.19 27.36 -3.96
C ASN A 29 -4.24 26.12 -3.04
N GLU A 30 -3.83 24.96 -3.57
CA GLU A 30 -3.77 23.72 -2.80
C GLU A 30 -2.72 23.81 -1.67
N THR A 31 -1.55 24.38 -1.95
CA THR A 31 -0.56 24.67 -0.90
C THR A 31 -1.16 25.53 0.20
N THR A 32 -1.95 26.55 -0.16
CA THR A 32 -2.63 27.41 0.82
C THR A 32 -3.66 26.64 1.61
N ARG A 33 -4.47 25.78 0.94
CA ARG A 33 -5.47 24.93 1.60
C ARG A 33 -4.82 24.03 2.64
N GLN A 34 -3.78 23.31 2.25
CA GLN A 34 -3.06 22.39 3.15
C GLN A 34 -2.46 23.10 4.36
N ASN A 35 -1.91 24.33 4.17
CA ASN A 35 -1.33 25.11 5.26
C ASN A 35 -2.37 25.76 6.20
N SER A 36 -3.61 25.90 5.77
CA SER A 36 -4.67 26.61 6.53
C SER A 36 -5.72 25.71 7.14
N GLY A 37 -5.70 24.39 6.82
CA GLY A 37 -6.69 23.43 7.29
C GLY A 37 -6.10 22.37 8.22
N LEU A 38 -7.00 21.65 8.90
CA LEU A 38 -6.69 20.39 9.57
C LEU A 38 -7.14 19.25 8.67
N GLU A 39 -6.19 18.39 8.30
CA GLU A 39 -6.52 17.18 7.54
C GLU A 39 -6.99 16.07 8.48
N LEU A 40 -8.20 15.56 8.24
CA LEU A 40 -8.82 14.51 9.07
C LEU A 40 -9.02 13.19 8.31
N ILE A 41 -8.58 13.11 7.06
CA ILE A 41 -8.59 11.88 6.28
C ILE A 41 -7.39 11.04 6.72
N ALA A 42 -7.65 9.85 7.29
CA ALA A 42 -6.61 9.01 7.91
C ALA A 42 -5.56 8.50 6.92
N SER A 43 -5.89 8.41 5.63
CA SER A 43 -4.96 7.99 4.57
C SER A 43 -4.08 9.11 4.03
N GLU A 44 -4.36 10.38 4.30
CA GLU A 44 -3.54 11.49 3.81
C GLU A 44 -2.27 11.69 4.64
N ASN A 45 -1.17 12.01 3.96
CA ASN A 45 0.13 12.29 4.57
C ASN A 45 0.84 13.44 3.87
N PHE A 46 1.45 14.33 4.65
CA PHE A 46 2.28 15.40 4.12
C PHE A 46 3.70 14.87 3.88
N VAL A 47 4.03 14.58 2.62
CA VAL A 47 5.35 14.10 2.23
C VAL A 47 6.42 15.19 2.40
N SER A 48 7.67 14.78 2.62
CA SER A 48 8.78 15.72 2.70
C SER A 48 9.11 16.37 1.35
N ALA A 49 9.73 17.55 1.37
CA ALA A 49 10.22 18.20 0.15
C ALA A 49 11.12 17.27 -0.67
N ALA A 50 11.96 16.44 0.00
CA ALA A 50 12.83 15.49 -0.69
C ALA A 50 12.07 14.42 -1.49
N VAL A 51 10.90 13.98 -1.01
CA VAL A 51 10.02 13.05 -1.77
C VAL A 51 9.47 13.77 -2.99
N MET A 52 8.94 14.98 -2.84
CA MET A 52 8.43 15.78 -3.97
C MET A 52 9.52 16.08 -4.99
N ASP A 53 10.72 16.45 -4.58
CA ASP A 53 11.87 16.71 -5.45
C ASP A 53 12.27 15.46 -6.23
N THR A 54 12.22 14.29 -5.60
CA THR A 54 12.54 13.02 -6.27
C THR A 54 11.45 12.64 -7.28
N ALA A 55 10.17 12.72 -6.89
CA ALA A 55 9.03 12.41 -7.77
C ALA A 55 8.99 13.33 -9.00
N GLY A 56 9.30 14.62 -8.83
CA GLY A 56 9.40 15.61 -9.91
C GLY A 56 10.73 15.65 -10.65
N SER A 57 11.65 14.71 -10.40
CA SER A 57 12.97 14.68 -11.00
C SER A 57 12.99 14.08 -12.40
N VAL A 58 14.18 14.09 -13.04
CA VAL A 58 14.40 13.47 -14.35
C VAL A 58 14.20 11.95 -14.38
N LEU A 59 14.11 11.29 -13.22
CA LEU A 59 13.75 9.88 -13.11
C LEU A 59 12.37 9.61 -13.72
N THR A 60 11.45 10.59 -13.65
CA THR A 60 10.12 10.55 -14.29
C THR A 60 10.17 10.33 -15.81
N ASN A 61 11.27 10.72 -16.47
CA ASN A 61 11.42 10.56 -17.91
C ASN A 61 11.85 9.14 -18.33
N LYS A 62 12.25 8.29 -17.37
CA LYS A 62 12.88 7.01 -17.69
C LYS A 62 11.86 5.87 -17.70
N TYR A 63 11.72 5.25 -18.85
CA TYR A 63 10.97 4.01 -19.02
C TYR A 63 11.85 2.83 -18.57
N ALA A 64 11.45 2.11 -17.51
CA ALA A 64 12.28 1.11 -16.82
C ALA A 64 11.54 -0.22 -16.60
N GLU A 65 10.89 -0.73 -17.65
CA GLU A 65 10.20 -2.02 -17.60
C GLU A 65 11.15 -3.16 -17.27
N GLY A 66 10.70 -4.09 -16.43
CA GLY A 66 11.53 -5.17 -15.89
C GLY A 66 11.98 -4.85 -14.45
N TYR A 67 13.05 -5.50 -13.99
CA TYR A 67 13.58 -5.37 -12.64
C TYR A 67 15.05 -4.93 -12.65
N PRO A 68 15.62 -4.43 -11.55
CA PRO A 68 17.02 -4.07 -11.47
C PRO A 68 17.94 -5.18 -12.01
N GLY A 69 18.85 -4.82 -12.91
CA GLY A 69 19.73 -5.75 -13.60
C GLY A 69 19.07 -6.65 -14.66
N ARG A 70 17.76 -6.58 -14.85
CA ARG A 70 16.96 -7.35 -15.82
C ARG A 70 15.92 -6.49 -16.52
N ARG A 71 16.36 -5.39 -17.12
CA ARG A 71 15.51 -4.45 -17.85
C ARG A 71 15.37 -4.83 -19.32
N TYR A 72 14.23 -4.48 -19.89
CA TYR A 72 13.99 -4.65 -21.32
C TYR A 72 14.66 -3.54 -22.16
N TYR A 73 15.04 -2.42 -21.53
CA TYR A 73 15.62 -1.24 -22.19
C TYR A 73 16.94 -0.82 -21.53
N GLY A 74 17.82 -0.18 -22.33
CA GLY A 74 19.06 0.40 -21.84
C GLY A 74 18.86 1.71 -21.07
N GLY A 75 19.94 2.23 -20.47
CA GLY A 75 19.95 3.50 -19.74
C GLY A 75 19.26 3.44 -18.37
N CYS A 76 19.20 2.26 -17.76
CA CYS A 76 18.51 2.03 -16.48
C CYS A 76 19.45 1.99 -15.28
N GLU A 77 20.74 2.23 -15.46
CA GLU A 77 21.77 2.12 -14.43
C GLU A 77 21.48 2.94 -13.17
N PHE A 78 20.87 4.11 -13.30
CA PHE A 78 20.54 4.98 -12.15
C PHE A 78 19.17 4.67 -11.55
N VAL A 79 18.19 4.32 -12.36
CA VAL A 79 16.87 3.88 -11.83
C VAL A 79 17.00 2.53 -11.13
N ASP A 80 17.91 1.66 -11.57
CA ASP A 80 18.24 0.41 -10.89
C ASP A 80 18.77 0.65 -9.48
N VAL A 81 19.64 1.66 -9.32
CA VAL A 81 20.13 2.06 -8.00
C VAL A 81 18.98 2.56 -7.12
N ALA A 82 18.12 3.42 -7.66
CA ALA A 82 16.99 3.96 -6.90
C ALA A 82 16.03 2.84 -6.43
N GLU A 83 15.65 1.92 -7.33
CA GLU A 83 14.76 0.81 -6.99
C GLU A 83 15.43 -0.18 -6.03
N SER A 84 16.71 -0.50 -6.21
CA SER A 84 17.45 -1.39 -5.31
C SER A 84 17.56 -0.80 -3.89
N LEU A 85 17.82 0.50 -3.77
CA LEU A 85 17.82 1.20 -2.47
C LEU A 85 16.44 1.18 -1.81
N ALA A 86 15.36 1.34 -2.57
CA ALA A 86 14.02 1.27 -2.03
C ALA A 86 13.71 -0.14 -1.49
N ILE A 87 14.06 -1.19 -2.25
CA ILE A 87 13.92 -2.59 -1.82
C ILE A 87 14.72 -2.84 -0.54
N GLU A 88 16.01 -2.51 -0.54
CA GLU A 88 16.90 -2.71 0.62
C GLU A 88 16.35 -2.03 1.89
N ARG A 89 15.91 -0.78 1.76
CA ARG A 89 15.35 -0.01 2.88
C ARG A 89 14.03 -0.56 3.37
N ALA A 90 13.16 -1.03 2.48
CA ALA A 90 11.90 -1.69 2.87
C ALA A 90 12.17 -2.99 3.64
N LEU A 91 13.10 -3.83 3.16
CA LEU A 91 13.53 -5.04 3.86
C LEU A 91 14.06 -4.74 5.26
N ALA A 92 14.94 -3.75 5.37
CA ALA A 92 15.53 -3.36 6.65
C ALA A 92 14.49 -2.77 7.62
N LEU A 93 13.58 -1.94 7.10
CA LEU A 93 12.56 -1.24 7.91
C LEU A 93 11.55 -2.20 8.54
N PHE A 94 11.10 -3.20 7.77
CA PHE A 94 10.04 -4.11 8.19
C PHE A 94 10.55 -5.49 8.62
N GLY A 95 11.82 -5.80 8.42
CA GLY A 95 12.39 -7.12 8.71
C GLY A 95 11.80 -8.22 7.81
N ALA A 96 11.53 -7.90 6.55
CA ALA A 96 10.95 -8.80 5.56
C ALA A 96 12.06 -9.52 4.77
N ASP A 97 11.73 -10.68 4.18
CA ASP A 97 12.68 -11.46 3.36
C ASP A 97 12.73 -10.96 1.92
N HIS A 98 11.61 -10.43 1.41
CA HIS A 98 11.48 -9.93 0.03
C HIS A 98 10.67 -8.65 0.00
N ALA A 99 10.93 -7.78 -0.99
CA ALA A 99 10.14 -6.59 -1.25
C ALA A 99 10.01 -6.34 -2.75
N ASN A 100 8.84 -5.87 -3.17
CA ASN A 100 8.58 -5.32 -4.48
C ASN A 100 8.04 -3.90 -4.30
N VAL A 101 8.71 -2.93 -4.89
CA VAL A 101 8.41 -1.49 -4.76
C VAL A 101 7.84 -0.88 -6.04
N GLN A 102 7.42 -1.74 -6.99
CA GLN A 102 6.92 -1.27 -8.29
C GLN A 102 5.42 -0.95 -8.34
N PRO A 103 4.53 -1.51 -7.49
CA PRO A 103 3.13 -1.11 -7.53
C PRO A 103 2.97 0.40 -7.36
N HIS A 104 2.15 1.01 -8.21
CA HIS A 104 1.92 2.47 -8.19
C HIS A 104 0.86 2.89 -7.16
N SER A 105 0.13 1.94 -6.59
CA SER A 105 -0.93 2.19 -5.60
C SER A 105 -1.19 0.96 -4.74
N GLY A 106 -1.86 1.19 -3.60
CA GLY A 106 -2.32 0.14 -2.72
C GLY A 106 -3.25 -0.85 -3.37
N ALA A 107 -4.18 -0.36 -4.15
CA ALA A 107 -5.12 -1.20 -4.89
C ALA A 107 -4.40 -2.12 -5.89
N GLN A 108 -3.36 -1.61 -6.59
CA GLN A 108 -2.56 -2.43 -7.51
C GLN A 108 -1.75 -3.50 -6.77
N ALA A 109 -1.13 -3.14 -5.64
CA ALA A 109 -0.36 -4.11 -4.86
C ALA A 109 -1.25 -5.20 -4.29
N ASN A 110 -2.44 -4.86 -3.75
CA ASN A 110 -3.41 -5.84 -3.31
C ASN A 110 -3.87 -6.74 -4.46
N MET A 111 -4.17 -6.18 -5.64
CA MET A 111 -4.53 -6.97 -6.82
C MET A 111 -3.41 -7.93 -7.22
N ALA A 112 -2.16 -7.48 -7.23
CA ALA A 112 -1.01 -8.32 -7.53
C ALA A 112 -0.86 -9.47 -6.51
N ALA A 113 -1.11 -9.19 -5.22
CA ALA A 113 -1.12 -10.19 -4.16
C ALA A 113 -2.20 -11.27 -4.39
N TYR A 114 -3.42 -10.85 -4.69
CA TYR A 114 -4.52 -11.78 -5.01
C TYR A 114 -4.12 -12.70 -6.18
N PHE A 115 -3.68 -12.14 -7.30
CA PHE A 115 -3.28 -12.93 -8.46
C PHE A 115 -2.06 -13.84 -8.23
N ALA A 116 -1.19 -13.48 -7.29
CA ALA A 116 -0.03 -14.31 -6.95
C ALA A 116 -0.39 -15.49 -6.04
N LEU A 117 -1.40 -15.34 -5.19
CA LEU A 117 -1.68 -16.29 -4.11
C LEU A 117 -2.88 -17.19 -4.39
N ILE A 118 -3.88 -16.70 -5.13
CA ILE A 118 -5.17 -17.37 -5.32
C ILE A 118 -5.70 -17.21 -6.75
N ASN A 119 -6.71 -17.98 -7.12
CA ASN A 119 -7.33 -17.93 -8.45
C ASN A 119 -8.71 -17.25 -8.40
N PRO A 120 -9.15 -16.60 -9.50
CA PRO A 120 -10.52 -16.10 -9.59
C PRO A 120 -11.54 -17.22 -9.28
N GLY A 121 -12.54 -16.88 -8.46
CA GLY A 121 -13.53 -17.83 -7.96
C GLY A 121 -13.19 -18.46 -6.61
N ASP A 122 -11.96 -18.33 -6.13
CA ASP A 122 -11.60 -18.79 -4.79
C ASP A 122 -12.33 -17.99 -3.70
N THR A 123 -12.49 -18.60 -2.54
CA THR A 123 -13.10 -17.94 -1.38
C THR A 123 -12.07 -17.12 -0.61
N VAL A 124 -12.44 -15.90 -0.27
CA VAL A 124 -11.62 -14.96 0.51
C VAL A 124 -12.39 -14.50 1.74
N LEU A 125 -11.76 -14.57 2.90
CA LEU A 125 -12.27 -14.00 4.14
C LEU A 125 -11.67 -12.61 4.33
N GLY A 126 -12.50 -11.55 4.31
CA GLY A 126 -12.06 -10.16 4.38
C GLY A 126 -12.90 -9.33 5.36
N MET A 127 -12.32 -8.24 5.87
CA MET A 127 -13.05 -7.36 6.79
C MET A 127 -14.14 -6.58 6.06
N ASN A 128 -15.35 -6.57 6.60
CA ASN A 128 -16.48 -5.82 6.05
C ASN A 128 -16.16 -4.33 5.98
N LEU A 129 -16.45 -3.70 4.84
CA LEU A 129 -16.24 -2.26 4.63
C LEU A 129 -16.95 -1.41 5.69
N ALA A 130 -18.20 -1.77 6.06
CA ALA A 130 -18.96 -1.06 7.09
C ALA A 130 -18.36 -1.17 8.50
N HIS A 131 -17.44 -2.11 8.71
CA HIS A 131 -16.75 -2.34 9.97
C HIS A 131 -15.28 -1.85 9.96
N GLY A 132 -14.91 -1.08 8.94
CA GLY A 132 -13.58 -0.50 8.81
C GLY A 132 -12.65 -1.15 7.79
N GLY A 133 -13.13 -2.13 7.01
CA GLY A 133 -12.37 -2.73 5.92
C GLY A 133 -12.07 -1.75 4.78
N HIS A 134 -11.32 -2.20 3.80
CA HIS A 134 -11.02 -1.44 2.57
C HIS A 134 -11.81 -2.00 1.38
N LEU A 135 -11.98 -1.21 0.32
CA LEU A 135 -12.66 -1.66 -0.91
C LEU A 135 -12.01 -2.92 -1.49
N THR A 136 -10.68 -2.99 -1.48
CA THR A 136 -9.92 -4.14 -2.01
C THR A 136 -9.97 -5.39 -1.12
N HIS A 137 -10.65 -5.34 0.03
CA HIS A 137 -10.84 -6.49 0.91
C HIS A 137 -12.12 -7.28 0.60
N GLY A 138 -12.71 -7.08 -0.59
CA GLY A 138 -13.86 -7.86 -1.06
C GLY A 138 -15.13 -7.07 -1.31
N HIS A 139 -15.07 -5.75 -1.41
CA HIS A 139 -16.25 -4.96 -1.72
C HIS A 139 -16.76 -5.24 -3.16
N HIS A 140 -18.06 -5.42 -3.33
CA HIS A 140 -18.68 -5.84 -4.60
C HIS A 140 -18.41 -4.91 -5.81
N LEU A 141 -18.09 -3.64 -5.58
CA LEU A 141 -17.71 -2.69 -6.64
C LEU A 141 -16.23 -2.75 -7.02
N ASN A 142 -15.43 -3.48 -6.25
CA ASN A 142 -13.98 -3.61 -6.47
C ASN A 142 -13.66 -4.94 -7.17
N PHE A 143 -12.46 -5.03 -7.81
CA PHE A 143 -12.00 -6.26 -8.45
C PHE A 143 -12.11 -7.47 -7.50
N SER A 144 -11.80 -7.27 -6.22
CA SER A 144 -11.80 -8.33 -5.22
C SER A 144 -13.19 -8.95 -5.02
N GLY A 145 -14.23 -8.13 -4.94
CA GLY A 145 -15.61 -8.63 -4.84
C GLY A 145 -16.23 -9.07 -6.16
N GLN A 146 -15.61 -8.73 -7.31
CA GLN A 146 -16.08 -9.17 -8.63
C GLN A 146 -15.47 -10.50 -9.07
N LEU A 147 -14.24 -10.79 -8.65
CA LEU A 147 -13.50 -11.97 -9.09
C LEU A 147 -13.49 -13.13 -8.08
N TYR A 148 -13.79 -12.86 -6.81
CA TYR A 148 -13.66 -13.82 -5.71
C TYR A 148 -14.95 -13.97 -4.92
N ASN A 149 -15.12 -15.12 -4.26
CA ASN A 149 -16.23 -15.39 -3.36
C ASN A 149 -15.91 -14.82 -1.97
N ILE A 150 -16.54 -13.73 -1.59
CA ILE A 150 -16.21 -13.02 -0.36
C ILE A 150 -17.07 -13.47 0.79
N VAL A 151 -16.41 -13.85 1.88
CA VAL A 151 -17.01 -14.08 3.20
C VAL A 151 -16.54 -12.94 4.11
N PRO A 152 -17.43 -12.02 4.53
CA PRO A 152 -17.03 -10.90 5.36
C PRO A 152 -16.96 -11.29 6.83
N TYR A 153 -15.90 -10.87 7.55
CA TYR A 153 -15.89 -10.83 8.99
C TYR A 153 -16.03 -9.39 9.51
N GLY A 154 -16.35 -9.24 10.78
CA GLY A 154 -16.65 -7.92 11.32
C GLY A 154 -16.19 -7.71 12.75
N VAL A 155 -16.74 -6.66 13.36
CA VAL A 155 -16.54 -6.31 14.77
C VAL A 155 -17.77 -6.68 15.60
N ARG A 156 -17.56 -6.92 16.87
CA ARG A 156 -18.63 -7.13 17.85
C ARG A 156 -19.37 -5.83 18.12
N GLN A 157 -20.66 -5.92 18.36
CA GLN A 157 -21.52 -4.74 18.61
C GLN A 157 -21.21 -4.09 19.97
N GLU A 158 -20.83 -4.89 20.96
CA GLU A 158 -20.66 -4.44 22.34
C GLU A 158 -19.39 -3.64 22.63
N ASP A 159 -18.32 -3.85 21.85
CA ASP A 159 -17.02 -3.19 22.09
C ASP A 159 -16.29 -2.74 20.83
N GLU A 160 -16.92 -2.95 19.67
CA GLU A 160 -16.40 -2.58 18.33
C GLU A 160 -15.01 -3.16 18.03
N ARG A 161 -14.68 -4.30 18.63
CA ARG A 161 -13.44 -5.04 18.34
C ARG A 161 -13.71 -6.16 17.36
N ILE A 162 -12.70 -6.50 16.55
CA ILE A 162 -12.77 -7.66 15.64
C ILE A 162 -13.28 -8.88 16.43
N ASP A 163 -14.32 -9.50 15.89
CA ASP A 163 -14.82 -10.76 16.46
C ASP A 163 -13.94 -11.92 15.96
N TYR A 164 -12.86 -12.16 16.70
CA TYR A 164 -11.94 -13.24 16.38
C TYR A 164 -12.59 -14.63 16.45
N ASN A 165 -13.58 -14.82 17.34
CA ASN A 165 -14.26 -16.11 17.44
C ASN A 165 -15.12 -16.36 16.19
N GLU A 166 -15.81 -15.35 15.71
CA GLU A 166 -16.58 -15.39 14.49
C GLU A 166 -15.67 -15.55 13.25
N LEU A 167 -14.54 -14.80 13.21
CA LEU A 167 -13.54 -14.94 12.15
C LEU A 167 -13.03 -16.39 12.07
N GLU A 168 -12.65 -17.00 13.18
CA GLU A 168 -12.18 -18.37 13.23
C GLU A 168 -13.28 -19.38 12.83
N ARG A 169 -14.52 -19.15 13.28
CA ARG A 169 -15.67 -19.96 12.87
C ARG A 169 -15.89 -19.94 11.35
N LEU A 170 -15.92 -18.74 10.78
CA LEU A 170 -16.08 -18.53 9.34
C LEU A 170 -14.91 -19.13 8.55
N ALA A 171 -13.68 -18.99 9.04
CA ALA A 171 -12.51 -19.57 8.42
C ALA A 171 -12.59 -21.10 8.35
N ARG A 172 -13.01 -21.77 9.43
CA ARG A 172 -13.17 -23.23 9.44
C ARG A 172 -14.37 -23.71 8.61
N GLU A 173 -15.48 -22.94 8.61
CA GLU A 173 -16.69 -23.27 7.86
C GLU A 173 -16.50 -23.14 6.35
N HIS A 174 -15.89 -22.03 5.92
CA HIS A 174 -15.77 -21.72 4.50
C HIS A 174 -14.43 -22.12 3.88
N THR A 175 -13.43 -22.49 4.69
CA THR A 175 -12.07 -22.86 4.25
C THR A 175 -11.54 -21.96 3.13
N PRO A 176 -11.45 -20.62 3.37
CA PRO A 176 -11.03 -19.70 2.34
C PRO A 176 -9.60 -20.00 1.87
N ALA A 177 -9.31 -19.73 0.60
CA ALA A 177 -7.94 -19.79 0.07
C ALA A 177 -7.04 -18.68 0.64
N MET A 178 -7.65 -17.54 1.02
CA MET A 178 -6.93 -16.41 1.60
C MET A 178 -7.77 -15.70 2.68
N ILE A 179 -7.07 -15.26 3.74
CA ILE A 179 -7.60 -14.34 4.75
C ILE A 179 -6.90 -12.99 4.56
N VAL A 180 -7.69 -11.95 4.27
CA VAL A 180 -7.21 -10.57 4.16
C VAL A 180 -7.37 -9.88 5.50
N VAL A 181 -6.25 -9.37 6.03
CA VAL A 181 -6.18 -8.76 7.36
C VAL A 181 -5.70 -7.32 7.22
N GLY A 182 -6.41 -6.40 7.81
CA GLY A 182 -6.12 -4.98 7.76
C GLY A 182 -7.41 -4.16 7.71
N ALA A 183 -7.28 -2.87 7.89
CA ALA A 183 -8.43 -1.98 7.93
C ALA A 183 -8.04 -0.53 7.66
N SER A 184 -8.94 0.21 7.01
CA SER A 184 -8.81 1.66 6.83
C SER A 184 -9.32 2.46 8.02
N ALA A 185 -10.32 1.94 8.74
CA ALA A 185 -11.00 2.66 9.83
C ALA A 185 -11.22 1.77 11.06
N TYR A 186 -10.15 1.16 11.55
CA TYR A 186 -10.18 0.34 12.77
C TYR A 186 -9.07 0.78 13.73
N PRO A 187 -9.38 1.57 14.77
CA PRO A 187 -8.38 2.20 15.64
C PRO A 187 -7.96 1.31 16.82
N ARG A 188 -7.85 0.02 16.63
CA ARG A 188 -7.48 -0.97 17.65
C ARG A 188 -6.32 -1.82 17.17
N VAL A 189 -5.59 -2.40 18.10
CA VAL A 189 -4.54 -3.38 17.78
C VAL A 189 -5.16 -4.64 17.17
N ILE A 190 -4.58 -5.11 16.06
CA ILE A 190 -4.97 -6.36 15.40
C ILE A 190 -4.08 -7.50 15.92
N ASP A 191 -4.70 -8.60 16.32
CA ASP A 191 -4.00 -9.81 16.75
C ASP A 191 -3.65 -10.67 15.52
N PHE A 192 -2.55 -10.31 14.87
CA PHE A 192 -2.05 -11.03 13.69
C PHE A 192 -1.65 -12.47 14.02
N ALA A 193 -1.17 -12.75 15.23
CA ALA A 193 -0.78 -14.09 15.66
C ALA A 193 -1.98 -15.03 15.68
N ARG A 194 -3.10 -14.58 16.23
CA ARG A 194 -4.32 -15.36 16.31
C ARG A 194 -4.90 -15.65 14.93
N ILE A 195 -4.93 -14.64 14.03
CA ILE A 195 -5.42 -14.85 12.66
C ILE A 195 -4.47 -15.76 11.88
N GLY A 196 -3.15 -15.56 12.03
CA GLY A 196 -2.15 -16.42 11.39
C GLY A 196 -2.24 -17.88 11.83
N ALA A 197 -2.58 -18.13 13.10
CA ALA A 197 -2.77 -19.48 13.60
C ALA A 197 -3.93 -20.21 12.91
N VAL A 198 -5.08 -19.55 12.77
CA VAL A 198 -6.23 -20.15 12.06
C VAL A 198 -5.97 -20.27 10.56
N ALA A 199 -5.30 -19.29 9.93
CA ALA A 199 -4.91 -19.37 8.53
C ALA A 199 -4.04 -20.62 8.27
N ASN A 200 -3.02 -20.84 9.11
CA ASN A 200 -2.17 -22.02 9.03
C ASN A 200 -2.94 -23.34 9.28
N GLU A 201 -3.86 -23.34 10.26
CA GLU A 201 -4.70 -24.51 10.57
C GLU A 201 -5.50 -25.01 9.34
N ILE A 202 -6.05 -24.07 8.56
CA ILE A 202 -6.89 -24.37 7.40
C ILE A 202 -6.13 -24.37 6.07
N GLY A 203 -4.83 -24.06 6.07
CA GLY A 203 -4.01 -23.98 4.86
C GLY A 203 -4.27 -22.75 4.00
N ALA A 204 -4.85 -21.69 4.55
CA ALA A 204 -5.10 -20.44 3.86
C ALA A 204 -3.85 -19.55 3.81
N ALA A 205 -3.69 -18.79 2.73
CA ALA A 205 -2.75 -17.67 2.69
C ALA A 205 -3.25 -16.54 3.61
N MET A 206 -2.37 -15.92 4.36
CA MET A 206 -2.69 -14.69 5.11
C MET A 206 -2.04 -13.50 4.39
N MET A 207 -2.84 -12.65 3.80
CA MET A 207 -2.41 -11.36 3.24
C MET A 207 -2.71 -10.26 4.24
N THR A 208 -1.71 -9.46 4.60
CA THR A 208 -1.93 -8.32 5.49
C THR A 208 -1.75 -7.01 4.74
N ASP A 209 -2.82 -6.25 4.67
CA ASP A 209 -2.82 -4.85 4.26
C ASP A 209 -2.62 -3.98 5.51
N MET A 210 -1.39 -3.53 5.73
CA MET A 210 -1.07 -2.70 6.89
C MET A 210 -0.90 -1.21 6.55
N ALA A 211 -1.41 -0.76 5.41
CA ALA A 211 -1.25 0.61 4.92
C ALA A 211 -1.44 1.68 6.01
N HIS A 212 -2.55 1.61 6.75
CA HIS A 212 -2.87 2.59 7.80
C HIS A 212 -2.07 2.47 9.09
N VAL A 213 -1.43 1.35 9.34
CA VAL A 213 -0.63 1.10 10.55
C VAL A 213 0.86 0.91 10.27
N ALA A 214 1.29 0.97 9.01
CA ALA A 214 2.67 0.70 8.59
C ALA A 214 3.69 1.60 9.31
N GLY A 215 3.40 2.89 9.48
CA GLY A 215 4.24 3.81 10.23
C GLY A 215 4.36 3.43 11.71
N LEU A 216 3.27 2.96 12.31
CA LEU A 216 3.26 2.50 13.71
C LEU A 216 4.01 1.17 13.87
N VAL A 217 3.93 0.28 12.88
CA VAL A 217 4.72 -0.97 12.82
C VAL A 217 6.20 -0.65 12.69
N ALA A 218 6.59 0.24 11.78
CA ALA A 218 7.96 0.67 11.60
C ALA A 218 8.54 1.34 12.86
N ALA A 219 7.72 2.09 13.59
CA ALA A 219 8.10 2.71 14.87
C ALA A 219 8.08 1.73 16.07
N GLY A 220 7.66 0.49 15.89
CA GLY A 220 7.58 -0.51 16.95
C GLY A 220 6.46 -0.30 17.97
N VAL A 221 5.49 0.58 17.68
CA VAL A 221 4.35 0.87 18.59
C VAL A 221 3.08 0.08 18.25
N HIS A 222 3.07 -0.63 17.12
CA HIS A 222 2.06 -1.59 16.73
C HIS A 222 2.72 -2.94 16.42
N PRO A 223 2.11 -4.09 16.75
CA PRO A 223 2.65 -5.40 16.39
C PRO A 223 2.89 -5.54 14.88
N SER A 224 4.03 -6.14 14.52
CA SER A 224 4.35 -6.42 13.12
C SER A 224 3.63 -7.69 12.64
N PRO A 225 2.96 -7.67 11.48
CA PRO A 225 2.35 -8.86 10.87
C PRO A 225 3.35 -9.74 10.11
N VAL A 226 4.57 -9.27 9.86
CA VAL A 226 5.56 -9.91 8.94
C VAL A 226 5.77 -11.39 9.21
N ARG A 227 5.79 -11.79 10.50
CA ARG A 227 6.04 -13.21 10.88
C ARG A 227 4.84 -14.13 10.63
N TYR A 228 3.66 -13.58 10.37
CA TYR A 228 2.41 -14.33 10.28
C TYR A 228 1.80 -14.32 8.88
N SER A 229 2.27 -13.42 8.02
CA SER A 229 1.70 -13.19 6.68
C SER A 229 2.57 -13.82 5.60
N CYS A 230 1.93 -14.45 4.61
CA CYS A 230 2.62 -14.91 3.40
C CYS A 230 3.02 -13.72 2.52
N LEU A 231 2.23 -12.65 2.57
CA LEU A 231 2.44 -11.43 1.82
C LEU A 231 2.04 -10.24 2.67
N LEU A 232 2.95 -9.29 2.75
CA LEU A 232 2.77 -8.05 3.46
C LEU A 232 2.66 -6.94 2.44
N TYR A 233 1.59 -6.17 2.52
CA TYR A 233 1.44 -4.97 1.75
C TYR A 233 1.57 -3.73 2.64
N THR A 234 2.43 -2.80 2.21
CA THR A 234 2.48 -1.44 2.75
C THR A 234 2.32 -0.48 1.58
N SER A 235 1.25 0.31 1.53
CA SER A 235 1.29 1.54 0.77
C SER A 235 1.75 2.69 1.66
N ALA A 236 2.50 3.61 1.09
CA ALA A 236 2.55 4.93 1.67
C ALA A 236 1.13 5.53 1.58
N ALA A 237 0.65 6.18 2.63
CA ALA A 237 -0.67 6.80 2.65
C ALA A 237 -0.88 7.84 1.51
N ALA A 238 0.18 8.24 0.84
CA ALA A 238 0.17 9.14 -0.32
C ALA A 238 -0.18 8.45 -1.66
N ASP A 239 -0.27 7.11 -1.71
CA ASP A 239 -0.48 6.38 -2.97
C ASP A 239 -1.96 6.14 -3.28
N ASP A 240 -2.87 6.45 -2.36
CA ASP A 240 -4.32 6.22 -2.51
C ASP A 240 -5.09 7.46 -3.00
N THR A 241 -4.40 8.52 -3.43
CA THR A 241 -5.01 9.75 -3.98
C THR A 241 -4.88 9.85 -5.47
#